data_e614e668d04949c93a2e649353f7518e
#
_entry.id   e614e668d04949c93a2e649353f7518e
#
_cell.length_a   1.000
_cell.length_b   1.000
_cell.length_c   1.000
_cell.angle_alpha   90.00
_cell.angle_beta   90.00
_cell.angle_gamma   90.00
#
_symmetry.space_group_name_H-M   'P 1'
#
loop_
_entity.id
_entity.type
_entity.pdbx_description
1 polymer ?
#
loop_
_entity_poly.entity_id
_entity_poly.type
_entity_poly.pdbx_seq_one_letter_code
_entity_poly.pdbx_strand_id
1 'polypeptide(L)'
;MKFNRIYGLFLRHFFLITRSFPRILDLIYWPSIQITLWGFISNFFASHSTYYNNAVGVILTCAILYDFLFRTSIGFNMLFLEEIWSRNFTNLFIAPIKIGEIIISLVFTALIRALIGLIPAILLTSPLFGISLLDLGIYLFFLFLNLYMFGITLGILVLSLIHISEPTRLAT
;
A
#
# COMPACT_ATOMS: atom_id res chain seq x y z
N MET A 1 11.52 -23.89 -1.54
CA MET A 1 11.54 -22.50 -2.03
C MET A 1 12.97 -22.00 -2.05
N LYS A 2 13.42 -21.37 -3.14
CA LYS A 2 14.80 -20.84 -3.24
C LYS A 2 14.74 -19.31 -3.07
N PHE A 3 15.37 -18.80 -2.03
CA PHE A 3 15.41 -17.35 -1.71
C PHE A 3 15.86 -16.50 -2.91
N ASN A 4 16.86 -16.95 -3.67
CA ASN A 4 17.37 -16.22 -4.85
C ASN A 4 16.31 -15.98 -5.93
N ARG A 5 15.30 -16.86 -6.05
CA ARG A 5 14.21 -16.69 -7.03
C ARG A 5 13.21 -15.62 -6.57
N ILE A 6 12.85 -15.64 -5.30
CA ILE A 6 11.98 -14.61 -4.69
C ILE A 6 12.66 -13.26 -4.77
N TYR A 7 13.95 -13.20 -4.44
CA TYR A 7 14.74 -11.97 -4.52
C TYR A 7 14.85 -11.43 -5.96
N GLY A 8 15.07 -12.31 -6.95
CA GLY A 8 15.11 -11.90 -8.35
C GLY A 8 13.77 -11.31 -8.85
N LEU A 9 12.64 -11.93 -8.47
CA LEU A 9 11.31 -11.41 -8.77
C LEU A 9 11.04 -10.07 -8.08
N PHE A 10 11.42 -9.95 -6.81
CA PHE A 10 11.33 -8.69 -6.07
C PHE A 10 12.14 -7.57 -6.72
N LEU A 11 13.40 -7.83 -7.08
CA LEU A 11 14.25 -6.86 -7.77
C LEU A 11 13.65 -6.40 -9.09
N ARG A 12 13.08 -7.31 -9.86
CA ARG A 12 12.38 -6.97 -11.10
C ARG A 12 11.27 -5.96 -10.85
N HIS A 13 10.37 -6.22 -9.89
CA HIS A 13 9.28 -5.30 -9.55
C HIS A 13 9.81 -3.98 -8.99
N PHE A 14 10.84 -4.03 -8.18
CA PHE A 14 11.47 -2.83 -7.63
C PHE A 14 12.05 -1.94 -8.73
N PHE A 15 12.75 -2.50 -9.71
CA PHE A 15 13.26 -1.73 -10.86
C PHE A 15 12.16 -1.21 -11.77
N LEU A 16 11.04 -1.91 -11.91
CA LEU A 16 9.88 -1.40 -12.66
C LEU A 16 9.26 -0.15 -11.99
N ILE A 17 9.28 -0.10 -10.67
CA ILE A 17 8.81 1.07 -9.92
C ILE A 17 9.81 2.23 -10.04
N THR A 18 11.09 1.98 -9.75
CA THR A 18 12.12 3.02 -9.68
C THR A 18 12.45 3.65 -11.03
N ARG A 19 12.29 2.92 -12.12
CA ARG A 19 12.53 3.44 -13.48
C ARG A 19 11.33 4.20 -14.07
N SER A 20 10.19 4.21 -13.40
CA SER A 20 9.00 4.90 -13.88
C SER A 20 8.69 6.12 -13.00
N PHE A 21 9.03 7.30 -13.49
CA PHE A 21 8.75 8.56 -12.78
C PHE A 21 7.26 8.72 -12.39
N PRO A 22 6.26 8.39 -13.27
CA PRO A 22 4.86 8.48 -12.89
C PRO A 22 4.50 7.60 -11.69
N ARG A 23 5.11 6.41 -11.56
CA ARG A 23 4.84 5.50 -10.44
C ARG A 23 5.42 6.01 -9.12
N ILE A 24 6.61 6.61 -9.16
CA ILE A 24 7.21 7.24 -7.97
C ILE A 24 6.38 8.44 -7.55
N LEU A 25 5.95 9.25 -8.51
CA LEU A 25 5.12 10.42 -8.25
C LEU A 25 3.79 10.01 -7.63
N ASP A 26 3.12 8.98 -8.15
CA ASP A 26 1.89 8.43 -7.60
C ASP A 26 2.04 7.97 -6.13
N LEU A 27 3.16 7.32 -5.81
CA LEU A 27 3.44 6.85 -4.45
C LEU A 27 3.62 7.99 -3.43
N ILE A 28 4.09 9.15 -3.84
CA ILE A 28 4.38 10.29 -2.96
C ILE A 28 3.22 11.29 -2.96
N TYR A 29 2.64 11.57 -4.12
CA TYR A 29 1.66 12.63 -4.34
C TYR A 29 0.35 12.36 -3.60
N TRP A 30 -0.25 11.19 -3.79
CA TRP A 30 -1.53 10.88 -3.17
C TRP A 30 -1.52 10.87 -1.64
N PRO A 31 -0.52 10.26 -0.95
CA PRO A 31 -0.45 10.34 0.50
C PRO A 31 -0.30 11.77 0.99
N SER A 32 0.52 12.56 0.30
CA SER A 32 0.77 13.95 0.68
C SER A 32 -0.50 14.79 0.63
N ILE A 33 -1.28 14.67 -0.45
CA ILE A 33 -2.57 15.36 -0.56
C ILE A 33 -3.55 14.88 0.51
N GLN A 34 -3.67 13.57 0.68
CA GLN A 34 -4.65 13.00 1.60
C GLN A 34 -4.39 13.44 3.05
N ILE A 35 -3.14 13.43 3.48
CA ILE A 35 -2.75 13.87 4.81
C ILE A 35 -2.97 15.37 4.98
N THR A 36 -2.60 16.17 3.99
CA THR A 36 -2.82 17.60 4.01
C THR A 36 -4.31 17.93 4.12
N LEU A 37 -5.14 17.27 3.32
CA LEU A 37 -6.59 17.45 3.34
C LEU A 37 -7.20 17.06 4.69
N TRP A 38 -6.91 15.86 5.18
CA TRP A 38 -7.43 15.42 6.49
C TRP A 38 -6.88 16.25 7.65
N GLY A 39 -5.65 16.71 7.57
CA GLY A 39 -5.06 17.59 8.57
C GLY A 39 -5.76 18.94 8.61
N PHE A 40 -6.04 19.58 7.49
CA PHE A 40 -6.79 20.83 7.46
C PHE A 40 -8.24 20.68 7.91
N ILE A 41 -8.92 19.59 7.50
CA ILE A 41 -10.27 19.27 7.98
C ILE A 41 -10.27 19.11 9.51
N SER A 42 -9.32 18.37 10.04
CA SER A 42 -9.21 18.17 11.49
C SER A 42 -8.97 19.47 12.24
N ASN A 43 -8.06 20.33 11.75
CA ASN A 43 -7.83 21.65 12.34
C ASN A 43 -9.05 22.57 12.26
N PHE A 44 -9.80 22.53 11.16
CA PHE A 44 -11.05 23.29 11.03
C PHE A 44 -12.06 22.87 12.10
N PHE A 45 -12.28 21.59 12.33
CA PHE A 45 -13.17 21.11 13.38
C PHE A 45 -12.67 21.51 14.78
N ALA A 46 -11.38 21.41 15.04
CA ALA A 46 -10.79 21.81 16.32
C ALA A 46 -10.97 23.31 16.62
N SER A 47 -10.86 24.17 15.60
CA SER A 47 -11.04 25.63 15.77
C SER A 47 -12.48 26.05 16.00
N HIS A 48 -13.46 25.25 15.63
CA HIS A 48 -14.89 25.55 15.75
C HIS A 48 -15.58 24.88 16.95
N SER A 49 -14.89 23.99 17.67
CA SER A 49 -15.47 23.29 18.82
C SER A 49 -14.40 22.85 19.81
N THR A 50 -14.58 23.23 21.07
CA THR A 50 -13.71 22.77 22.17
C THR A 50 -13.74 21.26 22.38
N TYR A 51 -14.83 20.61 21.99
CA TYR A 51 -14.99 19.15 22.06
C TYR A 51 -14.02 18.42 21.15
N TYR A 52 -13.66 19.00 19.99
CA TYR A 52 -12.79 18.37 18.98
C TYR A 52 -11.30 18.72 19.10
N ASN A 53 -10.90 19.55 20.07
CA ASN A 53 -9.49 19.94 20.24
C ASN A 53 -8.54 18.75 20.39
N ASN A 54 -8.97 17.66 21.04
CA ASN A 54 -8.20 16.45 21.22
C ASN A 54 -8.39 15.44 20.07
N ALA A 55 -9.35 15.65 19.18
CA ALA A 55 -9.68 14.72 18.11
C ALA A 55 -8.78 14.85 16.87
N VAL A 56 -8.06 15.98 16.71
CA VAL A 56 -7.20 16.22 15.54
C VAL A 56 -6.17 15.11 15.37
N GLY A 57 -5.48 14.76 16.45
CA GLY A 57 -4.50 13.70 16.45
C GLY A 57 -5.08 12.33 16.07
N VAL A 58 -6.25 12.03 16.62
CA VAL A 58 -6.94 10.75 16.36
C VAL A 58 -7.38 10.66 14.90
N ILE A 59 -8.05 11.69 14.37
CA ILE A 59 -8.54 11.70 12.98
C ILE A 59 -7.38 11.57 12.01
N LEU A 60 -6.30 12.33 12.21
CA LEU A 60 -5.15 12.31 11.32
C LEU A 60 -4.40 10.95 11.38
N THR A 61 -4.24 10.40 12.59
CA THR A 61 -3.66 9.06 12.75
C THR A 61 -4.51 8.00 12.06
N CYS A 62 -5.83 8.03 12.23
CA CYS A 62 -6.73 7.11 11.54
C CYS A 62 -6.65 7.24 10.02
N ALA A 63 -6.54 8.46 9.49
CA ALA A 63 -6.40 8.69 8.06
C ALA A 63 -5.11 8.08 7.49
N ILE A 64 -3.99 8.19 8.21
CA ILE A 64 -2.71 7.62 7.81
C ILE A 64 -2.76 6.08 7.85
N LEU A 65 -3.35 5.51 8.89
CA LEU A 65 -3.50 4.07 9.04
C LEU A 65 -4.40 3.49 7.95
N TYR A 66 -5.48 4.21 7.61
CA TYR A 66 -6.35 3.84 6.50
C TYR A 66 -5.61 3.91 5.15
N ASP A 67 -4.83 4.98 4.90
CA ASP A 67 -4.04 5.10 3.67
C ASP A 67 -3.03 3.95 3.52
N PHE A 68 -2.38 3.54 4.61
CA PHE A 68 -1.47 2.40 4.62
C PHE A 68 -2.18 1.09 4.28
N LEU A 69 -3.34 0.82 4.87
CA LEU A 69 -4.18 -0.34 4.57
C LEU A 69 -4.57 -0.38 3.09
N PHE A 70 -5.09 0.74 2.59
CA PHE A 70 -5.56 0.90 1.22
C PHE A 70 -4.43 0.68 0.21
N ARG A 71 -3.26 1.27 0.45
CA ARG A 71 -2.07 1.08 -0.40
C ARG A 71 -1.56 -0.34 -0.40
N THR A 72 -1.62 -1.01 0.73
CA THR A 72 -1.23 -2.42 0.81
C THR A 72 -2.14 -3.28 -0.07
N SER A 73 -3.45 -3.11 0.05
CA SER A 73 -4.44 -3.87 -0.72
C SER A 73 -4.35 -3.58 -2.22
N ILE A 74 -4.39 -2.30 -2.61
CA ILE A 74 -4.31 -1.91 -4.03
C ILE A 74 -2.92 -2.21 -4.60
N GLY A 75 -1.86 -1.99 -3.83
CA GLY A 75 -0.50 -2.28 -4.27
C GLY A 75 -0.30 -3.73 -4.66
N PHE A 76 -0.83 -4.66 -3.88
CA PHE A 76 -0.81 -6.09 -4.19
C PHE A 76 -1.60 -6.40 -5.47
N ASN A 77 -2.84 -5.87 -5.58
CA ASN A 77 -3.68 -6.09 -6.75
C ASN A 77 -3.06 -5.54 -8.03
N MET A 78 -2.52 -4.34 -7.99
CA MET A 78 -1.88 -3.71 -9.16
C MET A 78 -0.65 -4.46 -9.63
N LEU A 79 0.19 -4.95 -8.70
CA LEU A 79 1.34 -5.78 -9.06
C LEU A 79 0.93 -7.07 -9.76
N PHE A 80 -0.14 -7.70 -9.30
CA PHE A 80 -0.65 -8.91 -9.91
C PHE A 80 -1.26 -8.63 -11.29
N LEU A 81 -2.08 -7.57 -11.41
CA LEU A 81 -2.68 -7.16 -12.68
C LEU A 81 -1.62 -6.73 -13.71
N GLU A 82 -0.53 -6.10 -13.29
CA GLU A 82 0.61 -5.78 -14.17
C GLU A 82 1.22 -7.05 -14.80
N GLU A 83 1.31 -8.15 -14.06
CA GLU A 83 1.79 -9.42 -14.61
C GLU A 83 0.82 -10.01 -15.63
N ILE A 84 -0.50 -9.84 -15.44
CA ILE A 84 -1.52 -10.25 -16.41
C ILE A 84 -1.43 -9.38 -17.67
N TRP A 85 -1.46 -8.06 -17.54
CA TRP A 85 -1.50 -7.12 -18.66
C TRP A 85 -0.23 -7.15 -19.50
N SER A 86 0.92 -7.37 -18.87
CA SER A 86 2.19 -7.55 -19.58
C SER A 86 2.33 -8.93 -20.24
N ARG A 87 1.33 -9.83 -20.09
CA ARG A 87 1.36 -11.22 -20.55
C ARG A 87 2.59 -11.99 -20.06
N ASN A 88 3.13 -11.61 -18.93
CA ASN A 88 4.37 -12.18 -18.42
C ASN A 88 4.17 -13.50 -17.68
N PHE A 89 2.94 -13.87 -17.34
CA PHE A 89 2.65 -15.15 -16.69
C PHE A 89 3.13 -16.35 -17.53
N THR A 90 3.02 -16.27 -18.85
CA THR A 90 3.54 -17.33 -19.73
C THR A 90 5.05 -17.55 -19.50
N ASN A 91 5.83 -16.48 -19.39
CA ASN A 91 7.26 -16.56 -19.13
C ASN A 91 7.57 -17.07 -17.71
N LEU A 92 6.74 -16.67 -16.73
CA LEU A 92 6.88 -17.12 -15.34
C LEU A 92 6.58 -18.61 -15.18
N PHE A 93 5.61 -19.15 -15.93
CA PHE A 93 5.28 -20.59 -15.90
C PHE A 93 6.28 -21.48 -16.64
N ILE A 94 6.97 -20.95 -17.65
CA ILE A 94 8.07 -21.67 -18.32
C ILE A 94 9.32 -21.68 -17.44
N ALA A 95 9.51 -20.65 -16.61
CA ALA A 95 10.63 -20.58 -15.67
C ALA A 95 10.46 -21.59 -14.53
N PRO A 96 11.55 -22.12 -13.95
CA PRO A 96 11.47 -23.07 -12.84
C PRO A 96 11.10 -22.38 -11.51
N ILE A 97 10.01 -21.61 -11.49
CA ILE A 97 9.52 -20.81 -10.38
C ILE A 97 8.19 -21.41 -9.89
N LYS A 98 8.02 -21.51 -8.57
CA LYS A 98 6.76 -21.98 -7.98
C LYS A 98 5.79 -20.81 -7.78
N ILE A 99 4.48 -21.06 -7.92
CA ILE A 99 3.43 -20.04 -7.70
C ILE A 99 3.57 -19.36 -6.33
N GLY A 100 3.90 -20.12 -5.29
CA GLY A 100 4.14 -19.55 -3.95
C GLY A 100 5.32 -18.57 -3.89
N GLU A 101 6.36 -18.76 -4.73
CA GLU A 101 7.51 -17.84 -4.82
C GLU A 101 7.09 -16.52 -5.49
N ILE A 102 6.18 -16.59 -6.48
CA ILE A 102 5.60 -15.40 -7.13
C ILE A 102 4.75 -14.62 -6.11
N ILE A 103 3.82 -15.29 -5.43
CA ILE A 103 2.93 -14.64 -4.44
C ILE A 103 3.75 -13.96 -3.34
N ILE A 104 4.74 -14.63 -2.76
CA ILE A 104 5.60 -14.05 -1.72
C ILE A 104 6.35 -12.83 -2.23
N SER A 105 6.86 -12.86 -3.47
CA SER A 105 7.55 -11.70 -4.03
C SER A 105 6.61 -10.50 -4.21
N LEU A 106 5.37 -10.73 -4.65
CA LEU A 106 4.34 -9.68 -4.79
C LEU A 106 3.95 -9.09 -3.42
N VAL A 107 3.71 -9.95 -2.42
CA VAL A 107 3.43 -9.54 -1.05
C VAL A 107 4.57 -8.67 -0.51
N PHE A 108 5.81 -9.10 -0.64
CA PHE A 108 6.95 -8.33 -0.16
C PHE A 108 7.12 -6.99 -0.92
N THR A 109 6.87 -6.97 -2.22
CA THR A 109 6.91 -5.74 -3.02
C THR A 109 5.79 -4.77 -2.62
N ALA A 110 4.59 -5.27 -2.34
CA ALA A 110 3.47 -4.46 -1.83
C ALA A 110 3.82 -3.81 -0.49
N LEU A 111 4.50 -4.53 0.42
CA LEU A 111 4.99 -3.97 1.68
C LEU A 111 5.93 -2.78 1.44
N ILE A 112 6.94 -2.96 0.59
CA ILE A 112 7.91 -1.88 0.30
C ILE A 112 7.20 -0.67 -0.32
N ARG A 113 6.26 -0.87 -1.25
CA ARG A 113 5.46 0.23 -1.82
C ARG A 113 4.66 0.97 -0.76
N ALA A 114 3.98 0.26 0.15
CA ALA A 114 3.21 0.86 1.22
C ALA A 114 4.10 1.65 2.20
N LEU A 115 5.28 1.12 2.54
CA LEU A 115 6.25 1.82 3.39
C LEU A 115 6.80 3.09 2.73
N ILE A 116 7.11 3.05 1.42
CA ILE A 116 7.54 4.25 0.68
C ILE A 116 6.45 5.32 0.70
N GLY A 117 5.17 4.93 0.49
CA GLY A 117 4.03 5.84 0.57
C GLY A 117 3.81 6.43 1.97
N LEU A 118 4.23 5.72 3.02
CA LEU A 118 4.12 6.19 4.40
C LEU A 118 5.15 7.30 4.74
N ILE A 119 6.29 7.37 4.04
CA ILE A 119 7.34 8.36 4.30
C ILE A 119 6.81 9.80 4.25
N PRO A 120 6.14 10.25 3.16
CA PRO A 120 5.59 11.62 3.12
C PRO A 120 4.54 11.85 4.20
N ALA A 121 3.78 10.81 4.58
CA ALA A 121 2.82 10.87 5.67
C ALA A 121 3.48 11.28 6.99
N ILE A 122 4.52 10.55 7.37
CA ILE A 122 5.25 10.82 8.63
C ILE A 122 5.97 12.17 8.57
N LEU A 123 6.57 12.50 7.42
CA LEU A 123 7.32 13.75 7.27
C LEU A 123 6.45 15.00 7.30
N LEU A 124 5.20 14.93 6.81
CA LEU A 124 4.31 16.08 6.74
C LEU A 124 3.49 16.27 8.02
N THR A 125 3.15 15.22 8.75
CA THR A 125 2.31 15.32 9.96
C THR A 125 2.96 16.10 11.07
N SER A 126 4.23 15.90 11.35
CA SER A 126 4.91 16.58 12.45
C SER A 126 5.05 18.10 12.22
N PRO A 127 5.58 18.61 11.10
CA PRO A 127 5.76 20.03 10.90
C PRO A 127 4.47 20.81 10.63
N LEU A 128 3.46 20.18 10.00
CA LEU A 128 2.23 20.88 9.63
C LEU A 128 1.18 20.86 10.74
N PHE A 129 1.11 19.79 11.52
CA PHE A 129 0.02 19.58 12.47
C PHE A 129 0.52 19.31 13.91
N GLY A 130 1.83 19.25 14.15
CA GLY A 130 2.42 19.03 15.48
C GLY A 130 2.15 17.63 16.04
N ILE A 131 1.79 16.66 15.19
CA ILE A 131 1.44 15.30 15.60
C ILE A 131 2.52 14.35 15.12
N SER A 132 3.07 13.57 16.04
CA SER A 132 4.06 12.53 15.74
C SER A 132 3.44 11.14 15.88
N LEU A 133 3.38 10.41 14.77
CA LEU A 133 3.00 8.98 14.81
C LEU A 133 3.98 8.14 15.61
N LEU A 134 5.23 8.58 15.70
CA LEU A 134 6.29 7.85 16.41
C LEU A 134 6.06 7.80 17.92
N ASP A 135 5.22 8.70 18.47
CA ASP A 135 4.86 8.71 19.89
C ASP A 135 4.09 7.45 20.33
N LEU A 136 3.49 6.72 19.35
CA LEU A 136 2.88 5.42 19.64
C LEU A 136 3.92 4.32 19.93
N GLY A 137 5.20 4.56 19.66
CA GLY A 137 6.27 3.63 19.96
C GLY A 137 6.07 2.24 19.34
N ILE A 138 6.27 1.19 20.16
CA ILE A 138 6.18 -0.21 19.72
C ILE A 138 4.76 -0.62 19.26
N TYR A 139 3.71 0.03 19.78
CA TYR A 139 2.33 -0.24 19.38
C TYR A 139 2.09 0.07 17.91
N LEU A 140 2.78 1.07 17.36
CA LEU A 140 2.73 1.43 15.94
C LEU A 140 3.16 0.26 15.05
N PHE A 141 4.21 -0.47 15.45
CA PHE A 141 4.69 -1.64 14.70
C PHE A 141 3.63 -2.74 14.63
N PHE A 142 3.03 -3.11 15.76
CA PHE A 142 1.99 -4.14 15.77
C PHE A 142 0.74 -3.71 14.98
N LEU A 143 0.42 -2.44 15.03
CA LEU A 143 -0.72 -1.88 14.32
C LEU A 143 -0.50 -1.91 12.81
N PHE A 144 0.67 -1.50 12.33
CA PHE A 144 1.03 -1.62 10.90
C PHE A 144 1.12 -3.07 10.45
N LEU A 145 1.65 -3.98 11.26
CA LEU A 145 1.69 -5.39 10.93
C LEU A 145 0.29 -5.97 10.76
N ASN A 146 -0.63 -5.65 11.67
CA ASN A 146 -2.02 -6.09 11.58
C ASN A 146 -2.72 -5.53 10.33
N LEU A 147 -2.60 -4.22 10.10
CA LEU A 147 -3.16 -3.56 8.91
C LEU A 147 -2.57 -4.10 7.62
N TYR A 148 -1.28 -4.41 7.60
CA TYR A 148 -0.63 -5.02 6.44
C TYR A 148 -1.22 -6.40 6.14
N MET A 149 -1.33 -7.28 7.13
CA MET A 149 -1.93 -8.61 6.97
C MET A 149 -3.37 -8.51 6.49
N PHE A 150 -4.15 -7.60 7.08
CA PHE A 150 -5.53 -7.35 6.68
C PHE A 150 -5.62 -6.80 5.24
N GLY A 151 -4.75 -5.85 4.88
CA GLY A 151 -4.68 -5.29 3.52
C GLY A 151 -4.36 -6.34 2.46
N ILE A 152 -3.42 -7.25 2.71
CA ILE A 152 -3.13 -8.37 1.81
C ILE A 152 -4.33 -9.32 1.70
N THR A 153 -4.99 -9.62 2.80
CA THR A 153 -6.20 -10.48 2.80
C THR A 153 -7.30 -9.86 1.93
N LEU A 154 -7.56 -8.56 2.09
CA LEU A 154 -8.51 -7.82 1.25
C LEU A 154 -8.05 -7.82 -0.23
N GLY A 155 -6.76 -7.64 -0.49
CA GLY A 155 -6.22 -7.71 -1.84
C GLY A 155 -6.47 -9.05 -2.51
N ILE A 156 -6.24 -10.15 -1.81
CA ILE A 156 -6.52 -11.51 -2.32
C ILE A 156 -8.02 -11.72 -2.56
N LEU A 157 -8.88 -11.24 -1.66
CA LEU A 157 -10.34 -11.32 -1.85
C LEU A 157 -10.80 -10.56 -3.10
N VAL A 158 -10.34 -9.33 -3.30
CA VAL A 158 -10.66 -8.54 -4.50
C VAL A 158 -10.19 -9.24 -5.76
N LEU A 159 -8.98 -9.80 -5.75
CA LEU A 159 -8.44 -10.54 -6.88
C LEU A 159 -9.27 -11.78 -7.21
N SER A 160 -9.73 -12.52 -6.20
CA SER A 160 -10.60 -13.68 -6.39
C SER A 160 -11.96 -13.29 -6.99
N LEU A 161 -12.52 -12.15 -6.57
CA LEU A 161 -13.76 -11.62 -7.13
C LEU A 161 -13.63 -11.19 -8.59
N ILE A 162 -12.50 -10.55 -8.97
CA ILE A 162 -12.21 -10.20 -10.36
C ILE A 162 -12.17 -11.46 -11.23
N HIS A 163 -11.55 -12.53 -10.73
CA HIS A 163 -11.44 -13.81 -11.47
C HIS A 163 -12.81 -14.50 -11.65
N ILE A 164 -13.72 -14.33 -10.71
CA ILE A 164 -15.09 -14.88 -10.80
C ILE A 164 -15.95 -14.08 -11.78
N SER A 165 -15.73 -12.77 -11.90
CA SER A 165 -16.55 -11.89 -12.76
C SER A 165 -16.11 -11.89 -14.24
N GLU A 166 -14.88 -12.33 -14.57
CA GLU A 166 -14.33 -12.34 -15.93
C GLU A 166 -14.50 -13.62 -16.77
N PRO A 167 -14.97 -14.78 -16.27
CA PRO A 167 -15.07 -16.01 -17.09
C PRO A 167 -16.00 -15.87 -18.29
N THR A 168 -16.86 -14.85 -18.31
CA THR A 168 -17.80 -14.61 -19.41
C THR A 168 -17.19 -13.92 -20.63
N ARG A 169 -16.01 -13.31 -20.52
CA ARG A 169 -15.35 -12.63 -21.68
C ARG A 169 -14.37 -13.51 -22.45
N LEU A 170 -14.02 -14.66 -21.92
CA LEU A 170 -13.13 -15.62 -22.60
C LEU A 170 -13.91 -16.73 -23.34
N ALA A 171 -15.24 -16.74 -23.21
CA ALA A 171 -16.14 -17.72 -23.85
C ALA A 171 -16.84 -17.20 -25.10
N THR A 172 -16.55 -15.97 -25.53
CA THR A 172 -16.98 -15.37 -26.80
C THR A 172 -15.76 -15.03 -27.65
#